data_d4338ce0d45633e40b7c88d8471af6f2
#
_entry.id   d4338ce0d45633e40b7c88d8471af6f2
#
_cell.length_a   1.000
_cell.length_b   1.000
_cell.length_c   1.000
_cell.angle_alpha   90.00
_cell.angle_beta   90.00
_cell.angle_gamma   90.00
#
_symmetry.space_group_name_H-M   'P 1'
#
loop_
_entity.id
_entity.type
_entity.pdbx_description
1 polymer ?
#
loop_
_entity_poly.entity_id
_entity_poly.type
_entity_poly.pdbx_seq_one_letter_code
_entity_poly.pdbx_strand_id
1 'polypeptide(L)'
;GLALTYYINYGLSARKTALILKQVHGIRISHQTIANYAASVSTLIKPLVDKYPYKLSNTLTGDETYIKVRGKNKYVFFFSDPFTKIITSNPIFDNRDTECACKAILQSLNHYPSIPDDLRIITDGNPIYNATQIFFSLHGIHFDLHQVIGVKNKDEISKKYRPFKQIEERLNRTYKQNSYYGTNGYDNLESA
;
A
#
# COMPACT_ATOMS: atom_id res chain seq x y z
N GLY A 1 -15.96 14.76 8.14
CA GLY A 1 -15.77 15.22 9.49
C GLY A 1 -15.64 14.11 10.52
N LEU A 2 -16.18 14.33 11.75
CA LEU A 2 -15.95 13.51 12.95
C LEU A 2 -16.13 12.00 12.76
N ALA A 3 -17.15 11.56 12.05
CA ALA A 3 -17.41 10.13 11.82
C ALA A 3 -16.23 9.45 11.12
N LEU A 4 -15.70 10.06 10.06
CA LEU A 4 -14.57 9.52 9.32
C LEU A 4 -13.26 9.62 10.12
N THR A 5 -13.09 10.68 10.92
CA THR A 5 -11.94 10.81 11.83
C THR A 5 -11.90 9.64 12.82
N TYR A 6 -12.99 9.33 13.49
CA TYR A 6 -13.03 8.21 14.42
C TYR A 6 -12.92 6.86 13.73
N TYR A 7 -13.59 6.67 12.60
CA TYR A 7 -13.62 5.40 11.90
C TYR A 7 -12.31 5.10 11.17
N ILE A 8 -11.77 6.07 10.41
CA ILE A 8 -10.58 5.88 9.59
C ILE A 8 -9.30 6.20 10.36
N ASN A 9 -9.18 7.43 10.89
CA ASN A 9 -7.90 7.87 11.47
C ASN A 9 -7.59 7.18 12.81
N TYR A 10 -8.62 6.93 13.62
CA TYR A 10 -8.44 6.22 14.90
C TYR A 10 -8.72 4.71 14.80
N GLY A 11 -9.11 4.20 13.64
CA GLY A 11 -9.34 2.77 13.41
C GLY A 11 -10.46 2.18 14.28
N LEU A 12 -11.44 2.99 14.72
CA LEU A 12 -12.56 2.49 15.51
C LEU A 12 -13.56 1.77 14.61
N SER A 13 -14.17 0.69 15.11
CA SER A 13 -15.26 0.05 14.36
C SER A 13 -16.43 1.02 14.16
N ALA A 14 -17.19 0.86 13.06
CA ALA A 14 -18.33 1.70 12.76
C ALA A 14 -19.36 1.74 13.91
N ARG A 15 -19.54 0.62 14.63
CA ARG A 15 -20.42 0.55 15.81
C ARG A 15 -19.89 1.38 16.98
N LYS A 16 -18.59 1.30 17.29
CA LYS A 16 -17.96 2.13 18.33
C LYS A 16 -18.00 3.60 17.96
N THR A 17 -17.77 3.94 16.71
CA THR A 17 -17.87 5.30 16.19
C THR A 17 -19.29 5.85 16.37
N ALA A 18 -20.32 5.09 16.00
CA ALA A 18 -21.72 5.50 16.19
C ALA A 18 -22.05 5.72 17.68
N LEU A 19 -21.53 4.87 18.56
CA LEU A 19 -21.73 4.99 20.00
C LEU A 19 -21.07 6.26 20.56
N ILE A 20 -19.84 6.55 20.20
CA ILE A 20 -19.12 7.76 20.62
C ILE A 20 -19.82 9.00 20.09
N LEU A 21 -20.22 9.02 18.82
CA LEU A 21 -20.97 10.15 18.25
C LEU A 21 -22.25 10.43 19.01
N LYS A 22 -22.98 9.38 19.42
CA LYS A 22 -24.19 9.51 20.23
C LYS A 22 -23.91 10.01 21.66
N GLN A 23 -22.94 9.40 22.35
CA GLN A 23 -22.70 9.66 23.77
C GLN A 23 -21.94 10.97 24.04
N VAL A 24 -20.95 11.28 23.20
CA VAL A 24 -20.06 12.43 23.40
C VAL A 24 -20.55 13.66 22.65
N HIS A 25 -21.07 13.46 21.45
CA HIS A 25 -21.43 14.59 20.56
C HIS A 25 -22.94 14.76 20.38
N GLY A 26 -23.79 13.88 20.95
CA GLY A 26 -25.24 13.94 20.78
C GLY A 26 -25.73 13.60 19.37
N ILE A 27 -24.84 13.13 18.48
CA ILE A 27 -25.14 12.85 17.07
C ILE A 27 -25.63 11.41 16.93
N ARG A 28 -26.88 11.24 16.51
CA ARG A 28 -27.46 9.91 16.23
C ARG A 28 -27.28 9.55 14.77
N ILE A 29 -26.40 8.60 14.49
CA ILE A 29 -26.10 8.06 13.16
C ILE A 29 -25.94 6.55 13.24
N SER A 30 -26.39 5.82 12.23
CA SER A 30 -26.22 4.37 12.18
C SER A 30 -24.79 3.98 11.83
N HIS A 31 -24.33 2.84 12.31
CA HIS A 31 -23.01 2.31 11.94
C HIS A 31 -22.92 2.01 10.44
N GLN A 32 -24.02 1.61 9.80
CA GLN A 32 -24.07 1.40 8.36
C GLN A 32 -23.86 2.70 7.59
N THR A 33 -24.44 3.81 8.05
CA THR A 33 -24.23 5.13 7.43
C THR A 33 -22.76 5.55 7.50
N ILE A 34 -22.07 5.24 8.61
CA ILE A 34 -20.63 5.53 8.76
C ILE A 34 -19.80 4.72 7.76
N ALA A 35 -20.08 3.42 7.61
CA ALA A 35 -19.43 2.58 6.62
C ALA A 35 -19.68 3.07 5.20
N ASN A 36 -20.92 3.44 4.88
CA ASN A 36 -21.27 4.00 3.56
C ASN A 36 -20.55 5.33 3.29
N TYR A 37 -20.38 6.19 4.30
CA TYR A 37 -19.59 7.42 4.13
C TYR A 37 -18.14 7.11 3.79
N ALA A 38 -17.53 6.13 4.46
CA ALA A 38 -16.14 5.74 4.16
C ALA A 38 -15.99 5.22 2.73
N ALA A 39 -16.89 4.33 2.30
CA ALA A 39 -16.89 3.81 0.93
C ALA A 39 -17.08 4.91 -0.12
N SER A 40 -18.06 5.83 0.10
CA SER A 40 -18.31 6.94 -0.80
C SER A 40 -17.14 7.91 -0.90
N VAL A 41 -16.48 8.21 0.23
CA VAL A 41 -15.31 9.10 0.26
C VAL A 41 -14.14 8.47 -0.48
N SER A 42 -13.88 7.18 -0.29
CA SER A 42 -12.84 6.44 -0.98
C SER A 42 -13.04 6.51 -2.50
N THR A 43 -14.26 6.27 -2.98
CA THR A 43 -14.61 6.37 -4.42
C THR A 43 -14.43 7.78 -4.98
N LEU A 44 -14.80 8.81 -4.21
CA LEU A 44 -14.70 10.21 -4.64
C LEU A 44 -13.25 10.73 -4.64
N ILE A 45 -12.45 10.33 -3.65
CA ILE A 45 -11.09 10.83 -3.47
C ILE A 45 -10.10 10.10 -4.37
N LYS A 46 -10.29 8.80 -4.62
CA LYS A 46 -9.36 7.98 -5.40
C LYS A 46 -8.97 8.60 -6.74
N PRO A 47 -9.88 9.07 -7.60
CA PRO A 47 -9.49 9.69 -8.88
C PRO A 47 -8.66 10.97 -8.72
N LEU A 48 -8.85 11.70 -7.61
CA LEU A 48 -8.07 12.91 -7.32
C LEU A 48 -6.65 12.55 -6.85
N VAL A 49 -6.53 11.52 -6.01
CA VAL A 49 -5.23 11.02 -5.53
C VAL A 49 -4.45 10.40 -6.69
N ASP A 50 -5.09 9.57 -7.51
CA ASP A 50 -4.45 8.88 -8.63
C ASP A 50 -3.94 9.86 -9.73
N LYS A 51 -4.59 11.00 -9.89
CA LYS A 51 -4.24 12.04 -10.89
C LYS A 51 -3.35 13.14 -10.33
N TYR A 52 -3.10 13.16 -9.03
CA TYR A 52 -2.31 14.23 -8.43
C TYR A 52 -0.85 14.16 -8.91
N PRO A 53 -0.27 15.28 -9.38
CA PRO A 53 1.11 15.29 -9.89
C PRO A 53 2.11 15.28 -8.73
N TYR A 54 2.34 14.11 -8.17
CA TYR A 54 3.30 13.94 -7.09
C TYR A 54 4.72 14.22 -7.54
N LYS A 55 5.48 14.94 -6.71
CA LYS A 55 6.93 15.05 -6.89
C LYS A 55 7.59 13.86 -6.22
N LEU A 56 7.84 12.82 -7.00
CA LEU A 56 8.50 11.61 -6.52
C LEU A 56 10.01 11.73 -6.62
N SER A 57 10.71 11.01 -5.75
CA SER A 57 12.15 10.83 -5.85
C SER A 57 12.50 9.77 -6.92
N ASN A 58 13.78 9.56 -7.15
CA ASN A 58 14.28 8.47 -8.00
C ASN A 58 14.39 7.13 -7.27
N THR A 59 13.67 6.93 -6.16
CA THR A 59 13.77 5.72 -5.35
C THR A 59 12.36 5.29 -4.93
N LEU A 60 12.05 4.03 -5.20
CA LEU A 60 10.85 3.37 -4.74
C LEU A 60 11.22 2.21 -3.80
N THR A 61 10.40 1.96 -2.81
CA THR A 61 10.44 0.73 -2.01
C THR A 61 9.22 -0.10 -2.32
N GLY A 62 9.38 -1.41 -2.38
CA GLY A 62 8.28 -2.33 -2.66
C GLY A 62 8.31 -3.55 -1.77
N ASP A 63 7.12 -4.00 -1.41
CA ASP A 63 6.89 -5.22 -0.64
C ASP A 63 5.49 -5.77 -0.94
N GLU A 64 5.31 -7.05 -0.72
CA GLU A 64 3.99 -7.64 -0.77
C GLU A 64 3.56 -8.13 0.60
N THR A 65 2.27 -7.98 0.87
CA THR A 65 1.66 -8.50 2.08
C THR A 65 0.38 -9.26 1.72
N TYR A 66 -0.06 -10.16 2.57
CA TYR A 66 -1.31 -10.87 2.34
C TYR A 66 -2.41 -10.34 3.26
N ILE A 67 -3.63 -10.39 2.76
CA ILE A 67 -4.87 -10.14 3.49
C ILE A 67 -5.85 -11.28 3.23
N LYS A 68 -6.85 -11.42 4.08
CA LYS A 68 -7.96 -12.36 3.82
C LYS A 68 -9.18 -11.60 3.34
N VAL A 69 -9.77 -12.06 2.23
CA VAL A 69 -11.06 -11.59 1.73
C VAL A 69 -11.96 -12.80 1.59
N ARG A 70 -13.06 -12.81 2.32
CA ARG A 70 -13.97 -13.97 2.43
C ARG A 70 -13.23 -15.28 2.74
N GLY A 71 -12.26 -15.21 3.67
CA GLY A 71 -11.44 -16.35 4.09
C GLY A 71 -10.36 -16.78 3.11
N LYS A 72 -10.27 -16.21 1.90
CA LYS A 72 -9.25 -16.50 0.91
C LYS A 72 -8.11 -15.49 1.00
N ASN A 73 -6.87 -15.96 0.87
CA ASN A 73 -5.71 -15.08 0.82
C ASN A 73 -5.71 -14.28 -0.50
N LYS A 74 -5.45 -12.99 -0.38
CA LYS A 74 -5.16 -12.06 -1.47
C LYS A 74 -3.85 -11.37 -1.15
N TYR A 75 -3.14 -10.93 -2.18
CA TYR A 75 -1.83 -10.30 -2.05
C TYR A 75 -1.92 -8.84 -2.45
N VAL A 76 -1.47 -7.96 -1.56
CA VAL A 76 -1.37 -6.53 -1.81
C VAL A 76 0.09 -6.22 -2.08
N PHE A 77 0.38 -5.63 -3.23
CA PHE A 77 1.72 -5.16 -3.57
C PHE A 77 1.78 -3.65 -3.27
N PHE A 78 2.52 -3.28 -2.25
CA PHE A 78 2.75 -1.88 -1.95
C PHE A 78 4.05 -1.41 -2.60
N PHE A 79 3.98 -0.31 -3.33
CA PHE A 79 5.15 0.48 -3.71
C PHE A 79 4.98 1.90 -3.20
N SER A 80 6.03 2.45 -2.64
CA SER A 80 6.04 3.81 -2.08
C SER A 80 7.37 4.51 -2.32
N ASP A 81 7.32 5.83 -2.35
CA ASP A 81 8.51 6.66 -2.29
C ASP A 81 8.92 6.82 -0.81
N PRO A 82 10.10 6.33 -0.39
CA PRO A 82 10.50 6.33 1.00
C PRO A 82 10.80 7.73 1.56
N PHE A 83 11.06 8.71 0.70
CA PHE A 83 11.36 10.09 1.10
C PHE A 83 10.10 10.91 1.29
N THR A 84 9.20 10.87 0.32
CA THR A 84 7.94 11.60 0.36
C THR A 84 6.84 10.85 1.09
N LYS A 85 7.01 9.53 1.31
CA LYS A 85 6.03 8.60 1.91
C LYS A 85 4.74 8.49 1.12
N ILE A 86 4.79 8.76 -0.17
CA ILE A 86 3.67 8.63 -1.09
C ILE A 86 3.58 7.18 -1.54
N ILE A 87 2.41 6.57 -1.38
CA ILE A 87 2.12 5.25 -1.93
C ILE A 87 1.83 5.44 -3.41
N THR A 88 2.65 4.82 -4.26
CA THR A 88 2.55 4.92 -5.72
C THR A 88 1.76 3.77 -6.32
N SER A 89 1.66 2.64 -5.60
CA SER A 89 0.93 1.47 -6.08
C SER A 89 0.49 0.60 -4.89
N ASN A 90 -0.75 0.10 -4.95
CA ASN A 90 -1.31 -0.81 -3.94
C ASN A 90 -2.34 -1.80 -4.52
N PRO A 91 -2.11 -2.41 -5.68
CA PRO A 91 -3.06 -3.36 -6.26
C PRO A 91 -3.19 -4.63 -5.43
N ILE A 92 -4.39 -5.23 -5.49
CA ILE A 92 -4.72 -6.48 -4.81
C ILE A 92 -4.88 -7.58 -5.87
N PHE A 93 -4.18 -8.71 -5.68
CA PHE A 93 -4.19 -9.84 -6.60
C PHE A 93 -4.55 -11.14 -5.90
N ASP A 94 -5.00 -12.11 -6.68
CA ASP A 94 -5.21 -13.48 -6.24
C ASP A 94 -3.90 -14.25 -6.05
N ASN A 95 -2.89 -13.89 -6.84
CA ASN A 95 -1.59 -14.56 -6.91
C ASN A 95 -0.47 -13.64 -6.47
N ARG A 96 0.67 -14.27 -6.19
CA ARG A 96 1.95 -13.62 -5.87
C ARG A 96 2.99 -14.10 -6.89
N ASP A 97 2.91 -13.59 -8.09
CA ASP A 97 3.78 -13.97 -9.20
C ASP A 97 4.42 -12.75 -9.88
N THR A 98 5.25 -13.02 -10.88
CA THR A 98 5.96 -11.99 -11.63
C THR A 98 5.01 -11.06 -12.37
N GLU A 99 3.90 -11.55 -12.91
CA GLU A 99 2.91 -10.72 -13.62
C GLU A 99 2.28 -9.70 -12.67
N CYS A 100 1.93 -10.12 -11.45
CA CYS A 100 1.40 -9.22 -10.42
C CYS A 100 2.42 -8.14 -10.02
N ALA A 101 3.69 -8.52 -9.86
CA ALA A 101 4.77 -7.57 -9.57
C ALA A 101 4.98 -6.59 -10.75
N CYS A 102 4.95 -7.05 -11.99
CA CYS A 102 5.02 -6.19 -13.17
C CYS A 102 3.89 -5.15 -13.18
N LYS A 103 2.65 -5.57 -12.94
CA LYS A 103 1.48 -4.66 -12.90
C LYS A 103 1.63 -3.62 -11.79
N ALA A 104 2.08 -4.02 -10.62
CA ALA A 104 2.27 -3.12 -9.49
C ALA A 104 3.38 -2.08 -9.76
N ILE A 105 4.52 -2.51 -10.30
CA ILE A 105 5.61 -1.60 -10.68
C ILE A 105 5.16 -0.67 -11.82
N LEU A 106 4.48 -1.18 -12.85
CA LEU A 106 3.97 -0.35 -13.94
C LEU A 106 3.01 0.74 -13.41
N GLN A 107 2.12 0.40 -12.47
CA GLN A 107 1.26 1.38 -11.83
C GLN A 107 2.08 2.49 -11.13
N SER A 108 3.16 2.13 -10.44
CA SER A 108 4.05 3.11 -9.81
C SER A 108 4.77 3.99 -10.83
N LEU A 109 5.25 3.41 -11.93
CA LEU A 109 5.95 4.14 -12.99
C LEU A 109 5.06 5.16 -13.69
N ASN A 110 3.75 4.92 -13.77
CA ASN A 110 2.79 5.84 -14.36
C ASN A 110 2.65 7.18 -13.62
N HIS A 111 3.15 7.28 -12.39
CA HIS A 111 3.19 8.55 -11.65
C HIS A 111 4.37 9.45 -12.05
N TYR A 112 5.34 8.94 -12.82
CA TYR A 112 6.44 9.74 -13.33
C TYR A 112 6.10 10.32 -14.71
N PRO A 113 6.21 11.63 -14.91
CA PRO A 113 6.09 12.23 -16.25
C PRO A 113 7.13 11.68 -17.25
N SER A 114 8.32 11.38 -16.73
CA SER A 114 9.42 10.68 -17.39
C SER A 114 10.12 9.81 -16.36
N ILE A 115 10.37 8.56 -16.68
CA ILE A 115 11.06 7.64 -15.78
C ILE A 115 12.49 8.14 -15.60
N PRO A 116 12.97 8.35 -14.36
CA PRO A 116 14.37 8.78 -14.13
C PRO A 116 15.37 7.73 -14.60
N ASP A 117 16.46 8.15 -15.25
CA ASP A 117 17.52 7.24 -15.72
C ASP A 117 18.20 6.50 -14.56
N ASP A 118 18.23 7.10 -13.37
CA ASP A 118 18.81 6.54 -12.14
C ASP A 118 17.75 6.02 -11.16
N LEU A 119 16.58 5.60 -11.68
CA LEU A 119 15.51 5.03 -10.85
C LEU A 119 16.00 3.78 -10.13
N ARG A 120 15.72 3.71 -8.83
CA ARG A 120 16.04 2.57 -7.96
C ARG A 120 14.79 1.99 -7.36
N ILE A 121 14.68 0.67 -7.39
CA ILE A 121 13.60 -0.06 -6.71
C ILE A 121 14.24 -0.95 -5.66
N ILE A 122 13.80 -0.80 -4.41
CA ILE A 122 14.30 -1.54 -3.25
C ILE A 122 13.22 -2.51 -2.81
N THR A 123 13.52 -3.81 -2.82
CA THR A 123 12.59 -4.87 -2.44
C THR A 123 13.22 -5.84 -1.45
N ASP A 124 12.47 -6.85 -1.04
CA ASP A 124 13.04 -8.03 -0.40
C ASP A 124 13.73 -8.95 -1.42
N GLY A 125 14.25 -10.09 -0.96
CA GLY A 125 14.96 -11.07 -1.79
C GLY A 125 14.05 -11.97 -2.64
N ASN A 126 12.78 -11.62 -2.86
CA ASN A 126 11.88 -12.45 -3.64
C ASN A 126 12.30 -12.48 -5.13
N PRO A 127 12.49 -13.67 -5.74
CA PRO A 127 12.93 -13.81 -7.13
C PRO A 127 12.00 -13.17 -8.16
N ILE A 128 10.71 -12.95 -7.83
CA ILE A 128 9.76 -12.33 -8.76
C ILE A 128 10.21 -10.94 -9.20
N TYR A 129 10.91 -10.19 -8.34
CA TYR A 129 11.40 -8.85 -8.67
C TYR A 129 12.57 -8.86 -9.65
N ASN A 130 13.45 -9.87 -9.58
CA ASN A 130 14.50 -10.06 -10.59
C ASN A 130 13.90 -10.37 -11.97
N ALA A 131 12.92 -11.28 -12.01
CA ALA A 131 12.21 -11.60 -13.25
C ALA A 131 11.47 -10.38 -13.82
N THR A 132 10.88 -9.55 -12.95
CA THR A 132 10.22 -8.30 -13.32
C THR A 132 11.23 -7.29 -13.90
N GLN A 133 12.40 -7.11 -13.29
CA GLN A 133 13.44 -6.22 -13.81
C GLN A 133 13.89 -6.64 -15.22
N ILE A 134 14.12 -7.95 -15.44
CA ILE A 134 14.46 -8.49 -16.75
C ILE A 134 13.33 -8.20 -17.76
N PHE A 135 12.09 -8.43 -17.40
CA PHE A 135 10.94 -8.14 -18.26
C PHE A 135 10.90 -6.67 -18.68
N PHE A 136 11.03 -5.72 -17.75
CA PHE A 136 11.03 -4.30 -18.07
C PHE A 136 12.22 -3.90 -18.93
N SER A 137 13.40 -4.44 -18.65
CA SER A 137 14.63 -4.17 -19.43
C SER A 137 14.47 -4.59 -20.89
N LEU A 138 13.84 -5.75 -21.17
CA LEU A 138 13.52 -6.21 -22.52
C LEU A 138 12.53 -5.29 -23.27
N HIS A 139 11.77 -4.48 -22.53
CA HIS A 139 10.81 -3.51 -23.07
C HIS A 139 11.32 -2.07 -23.03
N GLY A 140 12.64 -1.87 -22.84
CA GLY A 140 13.27 -0.55 -22.87
C GLY A 140 13.05 0.29 -21.61
N ILE A 141 12.56 -0.30 -20.52
CA ILE A 141 12.41 0.38 -19.22
C ILE A 141 13.51 -0.15 -18.29
N HIS A 142 14.38 0.74 -17.84
CA HIS A 142 15.52 0.38 -17.00
C HIS A 142 15.40 1.00 -15.62
N PHE A 143 15.75 0.23 -14.60
CA PHE A 143 15.89 0.67 -13.21
C PHE A 143 16.87 -0.24 -12.47
N ASP A 144 17.52 0.29 -11.44
CA ASP A 144 18.36 -0.49 -10.55
C ASP A 144 17.53 -1.21 -9.49
N LEU A 145 17.62 -2.53 -9.44
CA LEU A 145 16.96 -3.33 -8.39
C LEU A 145 17.95 -3.61 -7.26
N HIS A 146 17.60 -3.21 -6.05
CA HIS A 146 18.36 -3.50 -4.83
C HIS A 146 17.53 -4.38 -3.90
N GLN A 147 17.99 -5.59 -3.66
CA GLN A 147 17.32 -6.54 -2.78
C GLN A 147 17.96 -6.55 -1.39
N VAL A 148 17.16 -6.28 -0.37
CA VAL A 148 17.55 -6.36 1.04
C VAL A 148 17.20 -7.74 1.56
N ILE A 149 18.22 -8.60 1.71
CA ILE A 149 18.06 -10.00 2.07
C ILE A 149 18.43 -10.20 3.55
N GLY A 150 17.51 -10.82 4.29
CA GLY A 150 17.74 -11.27 5.67
C GLY A 150 17.66 -10.17 6.74
N VAL A 151 17.77 -10.61 8.00
CA VAL A 151 17.59 -9.76 9.18
C VAL A 151 18.90 -9.09 9.61
N LYS A 152 20.05 -9.66 9.25
CA LYS A 152 21.39 -9.14 9.62
C LYS A 152 22.01 -8.45 8.43
N ASN A 153 22.52 -7.23 8.64
CA ASN A 153 23.27 -6.46 7.64
C ASN A 153 24.61 -7.14 7.32
N LYS A 154 24.58 -8.22 6.56
CA LYS A 154 25.79 -8.98 6.19
C LYS A 154 26.51 -8.38 4.98
N ASP A 155 25.80 -7.61 4.16
CA ASP A 155 26.34 -7.00 2.94
C ASP A 155 26.09 -5.48 2.92
N GLU A 156 26.85 -4.78 2.10
CA GLU A 156 26.83 -3.32 1.95
C GLU A 156 25.45 -2.81 1.44
N ILE A 157 24.83 -3.55 0.53
CA ILE A 157 23.51 -3.22 -0.05
C ILE A 157 22.46 -3.26 1.04
N SER A 158 22.41 -4.34 1.82
CA SER A 158 21.45 -4.47 2.92
C SER A 158 21.67 -3.39 3.99
N LYS A 159 22.93 -3.03 4.31
CA LYS A 159 23.22 -1.93 5.24
C LYS A 159 22.66 -0.60 4.74
N LYS A 160 22.92 -0.28 3.48
CA LYS A 160 22.53 1.00 2.87
C LYS A 160 21.04 1.17 2.72
N TYR A 161 20.34 0.12 2.27
CA TYR A 161 18.92 0.21 1.88
C TYR A 161 17.92 -0.30 2.93
N ARG A 162 18.39 -0.93 4.01
CA ARG A 162 17.52 -1.41 5.09
C ARG A 162 16.61 -0.34 5.72
N PRO A 163 17.06 0.92 5.97
CA PRO A 163 16.17 1.94 6.48
C PRO A 163 14.92 2.16 5.62
N PHE A 164 15.07 2.04 4.29
CA PHE A 164 13.95 2.16 3.36
C PHE A 164 12.98 0.98 3.46
N LYS A 165 13.50 -0.26 3.56
CA LYS A 165 12.65 -1.44 3.80
C LYS A 165 11.87 -1.34 5.12
N GLN A 166 12.45 -0.77 6.16
CA GLN A 166 11.75 -0.56 7.44
C GLN A 166 10.57 0.41 7.30
N ILE A 167 10.63 1.38 6.38
CA ILE A 167 9.50 2.26 6.08
C ILE A 167 8.35 1.44 5.50
N GLU A 168 8.64 0.56 4.55
CA GLU A 168 7.66 -0.33 3.92
C GLU A 168 7.04 -1.31 4.92
N GLU A 169 7.86 -1.92 5.79
CA GLU A 169 7.37 -2.79 6.87
C GLU A 169 6.41 -2.05 7.83
N ARG A 170 6.68 -0.77 8.13
CA ARG A 170 5.78 0.07 8.94
C ARG A 170 4.48 0.38 8.21
N LEU A 171 4.54 0.66 6.90
CA LEU A 171 3.36 0.85 6.06
C LEU A 171 2.46 -0.38 6.09
N ASN A 172 3.02 -1.56 5.82
CA ASN A 172 2.33 -2.84 5.87
C ASN A 172 1.69 -3.10 7.24
N ARG A 173 2.40 -2.78 8.33
CA ARG A 173 1.88 -2.90 9.69
C ARG A 173 0.70 -1.95 9.92
N THR A 174 0.84 -0.69 9.54
CA THR A 174 -0.22 0.34 9.71
C THR A 174 -1.47 -0.05 8.93
N TYR A 175 -1.33 -0.51 7.70
CA TYR A 175 -2.43 -1.00 6.88
C TYR A 175 -3.19 -2.14 7.58
N LYS A 176 -2.47 -3.14 8.08
CA LYS A 176 -3.09 -4.28 8.76
C LYS A 176 -3.70 -3.92 10.13
N GLN A 177 -3.09 -3.02 10.89
CA GLN A 177 -3.59 -2.64 12.21
C GLN A 177 -4.96 -2.00 12.18
N ASN A 178 -5.22 -1.14 11.20
CA ASN A 178 -6.44 -0.32 11.18
C ASN A 178 -7.69 -1.10 10.81
N SER A 179 -7.59 -2.14 10.02
CA SER A 179 -8.77 -2.85 9.52
C SER A 179 -8.65 -4.37 9.65
N TYR A 180 -7.52 -4.94 9.27
CA TYR A 180 -7.35 -6.38 9.16
C TYR A 180 -7.33 -7.11 10.51
N TYR A 181 -6.57 -6.61 11.48
CA TYR A 181 -6.45 -7.29 12.78
C TYR A 181 -7.72 -7.21 13.63
N GLY A 182 -8.53 -6.19 13.43
CA GLY A 182 -9.80 -6.02 14.15
C GLY A 182 -10.91 -6.97 13.70
N THR A 183 -10.88 -7.41 12.43
CA THR A 183 -11.94 -8.22 11.80
C THR A 183 -11.47 -9.59 11.33
N ASN A 184 -10.17 -9.87 11.42
CA ASN A 184 -9.52 -11.09 10.90
C ASN A 184 -9.75 -11.31 9.39
N GLY A 185 -10.01 -10.25 8.65
CA GLY A 185 -10.20 -10.25 7.20
C GLY A 185 -11.27 -9.26 6.74
N TYR A 186 -11.49 -9.23 5.43
CA TYR A 186 -12.44 -8.36 4.76
C TYR A 186 -13.57 -9.17 4.14
N ASP A 187 -14.79 -8.60 4.10
CA ASP A 187 -15.96 -9.25 3.52
C ASP A 187 -15.95 -9.16 1.98
N ASN A 188 -15.30 -8.15 1.42
CA ASN A 188 -15.18 -7.94 -0.02
C ASN A 188 -13.91 -7.13 -0.35
N LEU A 189 -13.56 -7.05 -1.65
CA LEU A 189 -12.39 -6.28 -2.11
C LEU A 189 -12.55 -4.76 -1.93
N GLU A 190 -13.78 -4.25 -1.97
CA GLU A 190 -14.04 -2.81 -1.79
C GLU A 190 -13.77 -2.36 -0.36
N SER A 191 -13.83 -3.27 0.61
CA SER A 191 -13.52 -2.99 2.01
C SER A 191 -12.06 -3.22 2.37
N ALA A 192 -11.28 -3.82 1.47
CA ALA A 192 -9.83 -4.08 1.63
C ALA A 192 -9.00 -2.93 1.09
#